data_50fd9ba1860792d6630693da20b18640
#
_entry.id   50fd9ba1860792d6630693da20b18640
#
_cell.length_a   1.000
_cell.length_b   1.000
_cell.length_c   1.000
_cell.angle_alpha   90.00
_cell.angle_beta   90.00
_cell.angle_gamma   90.00
#
_symmetry.space_group_name_H-M   'P 1'
#
loop_
_entity.id
_entity.type
_entity.pdbx_description
1 polymer ?
#
loop_
_entity_poly.entity_id
_entity_poly.type
_entity_poly.pdbx_seq_one_letter_code
_entity_poly.pdbx_strand_id
1 'polypeptide(L)' 'FKPRYELDYNGWRCEGDFLAWDYDVYEECCAVVHISKKPFHWGDTYVIDILDPKDEIMALMLAIAIDAANCTNK' A
#
# COMPACT_ATOMS: atom_id res chain seq x y z
N PHE A 1 15.70 -6.96 3.03
CA PHE A 1 14.70 -7.64 2.21
C PHE A 1 13.40 -6.85 2.17
N LYS A 2 12.95 -6.53 0.99
CA LYS A 2 11.69 -5.80 0.80
C LYS A 2 10.71 -6.66 0.01
N PRO A 3 9.58 -7.02 0.61
CA PRO A 3 8.55 -7.75 -0.10
C PRO A 3 8.05 -6.95 -1.31
N ARG A 4 7.63 -7.69 -2.32
CA ARG A 4 7.15 -7.09 -3.55
C ARG A 4 5.90 -7.83 -4.01
N TYR A 5 4.86 -7.09 -4.34
CA TYR A 5 3.64 -7.66 -4.89
C TYR A 5 3.41 -7.11 -6.29
N GLU A 6 3.01 -7.98 -7.19
CA GLU A 6 2.56 -7.57 -8.51
C GLU A 6 1.05 -7.68 -8.55
N LEU A 7 0.40 -6.65 -9.07
CA LEU A 7 -1.04 -6.59 -9.12
C LEU A 7 -1.53 -6.71 -10.55
N ASP A 8 -2.66 -7.37 -10.72
CA ASP A 8 -3.30 -7.51 -12.02
C ASP A 8 -4.21 -6.29 -12.29
N TYR A 9 -3.59 -5.12 -12.24
CA TYR A 9 -4.27 -3.85 -12.49
C TYR A 9 -3.24 -2.84 -12.98
N ASN A 10 -3.40 -2.37 -14.20
CA ASN A 10 -2.54 -1.34 -14.82
C ASN A 10 -1.04 -1.60 -14.71
N GLY A 11 -0.62 -2.85 -14.51
CA GLY A 11 0.80 -3.17 -14.34
C GLY A 11 1.39 -2.66 -13.03
N TRP A 12 0.58 -2.47 -12.02
CA TRP A 12 1.05 -1.97 -10.73
C TRP A 12 1.94 -2.98 -10.03
N ARG A 13 2.99 -2.45 -9.40
CA ARG A 13 3.84 -3.20 -8.48
C ARG A 13 3.79 -2.51 -7.13
N CYS A 14 3.61 -3.26 -6.07
CA CYS A 14 3.66 -2.73 -4.71
C CYS A 14 4.95 -3.22 -4.06
N GLU A 15 5.78 -2.31 -3.62
CA GLU A 15 7.03 -2.61 -2.94
C GLU A 15 7.07 -1.87 -1.62
N GLY A 16 7.55 -2.51 -0.57
CA GLY A 16 7.57 -1.83 0.70
C GLY A 16 8.27 -2.58 1.80
N ASP A 17 8.29 -1.95 2.95
CA ASP A 17 8.85 -2.50 4.18
C ASP A 17 7.68 -2.84 5.11
N PHE A 18 7.41 -4.13 5.26
CA PHE A 18 6.31 -4.58 6.12
C PHE A 18 6.52 -4.21 7.58
N LEU A 19 7.76 -4.19 8.03
CA LEU A 19 8.05 -3.85 9.42
C LEU A 19 7.79 -2.37 9.69
N ALA A 20 8.04 -1.53 8.70
CA ALA A 20 7.82 -0.09 8.84
C ALA A 20 6.42 0.34 8.42
N TRP A 21 5.62 -0.56 7.86
CA TRP A 21 4.28 -0.24 7.34
C TRP A 21 4.31 0.91 6.35
N ASP A 22 5.20 0.79 5.35
CA ASP A 22 5.47 1.85 4.39
C ASP A 22 5.60 1.22 3.01
N TYR A 23 4.67 1.55 2.11
CA TYR A 23 4.58 0.90 0.81
C TYR A 23 4.46 1.93 -0.30
N ASP A 24 5.12 1.65 -1.41
CA ASP A 24 4.97 2.44 -2.63
C ASP A 24 4.37 1.56 -3.72
N VAL A 25 3.47 2.13 -4.50
CA VAL A 25 2.91 1.45 -5.67
C VAL A 25 3.42 2.14 -6.92
N TYR A 26 3.97 1.35 -7.82
CA TYR A 26 4.56 1.84 -9.05
C TYR A 26 3.76 1.37 -10.26
N GLU A 27 3.56 2.28 -11.19
CA GLU A 27 3.08 1.97 -12.52
C GLU A 27 4.24 2.26 -13.45
N GLU A 28 4.86 1.21 -14.00
CA GLU A 28 6.12 1.32 -14.75
C GLU A 28 7.21 1.93 -13.86
N CYS A 29 7.70 3.11 -14.21
CA CYS A 29 8.75 3.78 -13.44
C CYS A 29 8.21 4.85 -12.48
N CYS A 30 6.89 5.07 -12.46
CA CYS A 30 6.29 6.15 -11.70
C CYS A 30 5.63 5.65 -10.44
N ALA A 31 5.95 6.28 -9.31
CA ALA A 31 5.24 6.01 -8.06
C ALA A 31 3.87 6.69 -8.14
N VAL A 32 2.80 5.91 -8.09
CA VAL A 32 1.44 6.43 -8.23
C VAL A 32 0.68 6.47 -6.92
N VAL A 33 1.07 5.65 -5.94
CA VAL A 33 0.43 5.61 -4.63
C VAL A 33 1.50 5.39 -3.57
N HIS A 34 1.35 6.06 -2.44
CA HIS A 34 2.17 5.81 -1.27
C HIS A 34 1.24 5.53 -0.09
N ILE A 35 1.44 4.41 0.58
CA ILE A 35 0.62 3.98 1.70
C ILE A 35 1.51 3.86 2.92
N SER A 36 1.16 4.55 4.01
CA SER A 36 1.87 4.41 5.27
C SER A 36 0.86 4.24 6.40
N LYS A 37 1.32 3.61 7.48
CA LYS A 37 0.50 3.37 8.65
C LYS A 37 1.15 4.07 9.84
N LYS A 38 0.40 4.94 10.48
CA LYS A 38 0.88 5.71 11.63
C LYS A 38 0.18 5.21 12.89
N PRO A 39 0.93 4.84 13.92
CA PRO A 39 0.32 4.45 15.19
C PRO A 39 -0.18 5.67 15.96
N PHE A 40 -1.36 5.54 16.56
CA PHE A 40 -1.94 6.56 17.42
C PHE A 40 -2.44 5.91 18.70
N HIS A 41 -2.79 6.74 19.70
CA HIS A 41 -3.27 6.26 20.99
C HIS A 41 -4.52 5.38 20.88
N TRP A 42 -5.36 5.65 19.89
CA TRP A 42 -6.64 4.96 19.74
C TRP A 42 -6.66 4.00 18.55
N GLY A 43 -5.50 3.61 18.09
CA GLY A 43 -5.38 2.70 16.97
C GLY A 43 -4.48 3.25 15.89
N ASP A 44 -4.50 2.61 14.75
CA ASP A 44 -3.64 2.97 13.63
C ASP A 44 -4.40 3.79 12.61
N THR A 45 -3.71 4.67 11.93
CA THR A 45 -4.26 5.47 10.86
C THR A 45 -3.46 5.23 9.60
N TYR A 46 -4.15 4.92 8.50
CA TYR A 46 -3.51 4.84 7.20
C TYR A 46 -3.48 6.21 6.56
N VAL A 47 -2.34 6.52 5.95
CA VAL A 47 -2.19 7.70 5.11
C VAL A 47 -1.93 7.20 3.70
N ILE A 48 -2.81 7.56 2.77
CA ILE A 48 -2.73 7.10 1.39
C ILE A 48 -2.60 8.32 0.50
N ASP A 49 -1.43 8.49 -0.10
CA ASP A 49 -1.17 9.56 -1.04
C ASP A 49 -1.33 9.03 -2.45
N ILE A 50 -2.21 9.64 -3.22
CA ILE A 50 -2.59 9.16 -4.55
C ILE A 50 -2.28 10.24 -5.57
N LEU A 51 -1.51 9.87 -6.61
CA LEU A 51 -1.12 10.81 -7.66
C LEU A 51 -2.32 11.22 -8.51
N ASP A 52 -3.18 10.27 -8.86
CA ASP A 52 -4.34 10.51 -9.72
C ASP A 52 -5.61 10.05 -9.00
N PRO A 53 -6.59 10.93 -8.76
CA PRO A 53 -7.81 10.57 -8.05
C PRO A 53 -8.59 9.40 -8.64
N LYS A 54 -8.42 9.09 -9.91
CA LYS A 54 -9.11 7.95 -10.53
C LYS A 54 -8.71 6.61 -9.89
N ASP A 55 -7.54 6.56 -9.26
CA ASP A 55 -7.00 5.35 -8.65
C ASP A 55 -7.36 5.20 -7.18
N GLU A 56 -8.19 6.10 -6.65
CA GLU A 56 -8.49 6.15 -5.22
C GLU A 56 -9.09 4.85 -4.68
N ILE A 57 -10.08 4.31 -5.38
CA ILE A 57 -10.76 3.10 -4.90
C ILE A 57 -9.80 1.91 -4.92
N MET A 58 -9.02 1.78 -5.98
CA MET A 58 -8.07 0.67 -6.08
C MET A 58 -6.98 0.79 -5.02
N ALA A 59 -6.50 2.00 -4.74
CA ALA A 59 -5.51 2.23 -3.71
C ALA A 59 -6.04 1.85 -2.33
N LEU A 60 -7.29 2.21 -2.05
CA LEU A 60 -7.94 1.85 -0.80
C LEU A 60 -8.11 0.34 -0.66
N MET A 61 -8.54 -0.33 -1.71
CA MET A 61 -8.69 -1.78 -1.70
C MET A 61 -7.34 -2.47 -1.48
N LEU A 62 -6.29 -1.94 -2.08
CA LEU A 62 -4.94 -2.47 -1.90
C LEU A 62 -4.48 -2.34 -0.45
N ALA A 63 -4.72 -1.19 0.17
CA ALA A 63 -4.36 -0.97 1.57
C ALA A 63 -5.07 -1.98 2.48
N ILE A 64 -6.35 -2.22 2.23
CA ILE A 64 -7.12 -3.19 3.00
C ILE A 64 -6.58 -4.60 2.80
N ALA A 65 -6.25 -4.96 1.57
CA ALA A 65 -5.72 -6.29 1.26
C ALA A 65 -4.37 -6.53 1.94
N ILE A 66 -3.49 -5.54 1.94
CA ILE A 66 -2.18 -5.66 2.60
C ILE A 66 -2.35 -5.82 4.11
N ASP A 67 -3.26 -5.04 4.70
CA ASP A 67 -3.53 -5.13 6.13
C ASP A 67 -4.05 -6.53 6.50
N ALA A 68 -4.97 -7.06 5.72
CA ALA A 68 -5.51 -8.39 5.95
C ALA A 68 -4.44 -9.47 5.83
N ALA A 69 -3.56 -9.36 4.84
CA ALA A 69 -2.47 -10.31 4.65
C ALA A 69 -1.51 -10.30 5.83
N ASN A 70 -1.18 -9.12 6.34
CA ASN A 70 -0.28 -9.00 7.49
C ASN A 70 -0.91 -9.53 8.77
N CYS A 71 -2.20 -9.36 8.94
CA CYS A 71 -2.91 -9.91 10.09
C CYS A 71 -2.96 -11.44 10.04
N THR A 72 -3.05 -12.00 8.84
CA THR A 72 -3.17 -13.44 8.65
C THR A 72 -1.85 -14.17 8.90
N ASN A 73 -0.72 -13.51 8.68
CA ASN A 73 0.61 -14.09 8.73
C ASN A 73 1.29 -13.98 10.09
N LYS A 74 0.56 -13.87 11.12
CA LYS A 74 1.13 -13.80 12.47
C LYS A 74 1.58 -15.16 12.99
#